data_e76006d477b9e3cb36784bd3ecb752f7
#
_entry.id   e76006d477b9e3cb36784bd3ecb752f7
#
_cell.length_a   1.000
_cell.length_b   1.000
_cell.length_c   1.000
_cell.angle_alpha   90.00
_cell.angle_beta   90.00
_cell.angle_gamma   90.00
#
_symmetry.space_group_name_H-M   'P 1'
#
loop_
_entity.id
_entity.type
_entity.pdbx_description
1 polymer ?
#
loop_
_entity_poly.entity_id
_entity_poly.type
_entity_poly.pdbx_seq_one_letter_code
_entity_poly.pdbx_strand_id
1 'polypeptide(L)'
;MKKIIAAFDGLNLSESNMKYAIQISEKEKYHLTGVFLDDRTYTSFKIYDLVFQEGVSEEKLSRLKHEDQTKRKNASLKFEQECISKKLNFNIHHDKNYAIKELIHETIFADLLILSRNESFSHHTETFPSRFITETLIDAQCPVLMTPETYTEIEKIIFLFDGHPNSIYALKMFAYLLPSFLSLPIEVISVKSMEENLHLPDGQLMKEWIKRYFVKSEFVVLKGIPDVETVAHLQKERASSMVILGSYKRSKLSMWIRSSMADVLSKNFDMPLFIAHQTR
;
A
#
# COMPACT_ATOMS: atom_id res chain seq x y z
N MET A 1 -11.23 -6.45 18.32
CA MET A 1 -11.22 -6.70 16.85
C MET A 1 -10.56 -5.48 16.21
N LYS A 2 -9.57 -5.69 15.35
CA LYS A 2 -8.87 -4.58 14.66
C LYS A 2 -9.71 -4.07 13.49
N LYS A 3 -9.52 -2.78 13.12
CA LYS A 3 -10.18 -2.13 12.00
C LYS A 3 -9.19 -1.98 10.84
N ILE A 4 -9.48 -2.61 9.70
CA ILE A 4 -8.77 -2.40 8.44
C ILE A 4 -9.61 -1.47 7.57
N ILE A 5 -8.99 -0.50 6.96
CA ILE A 5 -9.61 0.31 5.91
C ILE A 5 -8.97 -0.02 4.56
N ALA A 6 -9.80 -0.11 3.52
CA ALA A 6 -9.35 -0.24 2.14
C ALA A 6 -9.88 0.94 1.33
N ALA A 7 -8.96 1.74 0.76
CA ALA A 7 -9.32 2.92 -0.01
C ALA A 7 -9.50 2.58 -1.50
N PHE A 8 -10.53 3.16 -2.10
CA PHE A 8 -10.90 2.92 -3.49
C PHE A 8 -11.24 4.21 -4.24
N ASP A 9 -10.75 4.30 -5.47
CA ASP A 9 -11.33 5.16 -6.48
C ASP A 9 -12.57 4.48 -7.06
N GLY A 10 -13.75 5.08 -6.85
CA GLY A 10 -15.00 4.52 -7.35
C GLY A 10 -15.15 4.58 -8.87
N LEU A 11 -14.33 5.38 -9.58
CA LEU A 11 -14.31 5.43 -11.05
C LEU A 11 -13.40 4.34 -11.65
N ASN A 12 -12.33 3.96 -10.93
CA ASN A 12 -11.33 2.98 -11.35
C ASN A 12 -11.07 1.96 -10.24
N LEU A 13 -12.06 1.13 -9.95
CA LEU A 13 -11.99 0.15 -8.87
C LEU A 13 -10.83 -0.84 -9.06
N SER A 14 -9.87 -0.84 -8.15
CA SER A 14 -8.78 -1.83 -8.14
C SER A 14 -9.26 -3.18 -7.62
N GLU A 15 -9.40 -4.16 -8.52
CA GLU A 15 -9.76 -5.53 -8.18
C GLU A 15 -8.73 -6.20 -7.28
N SER A 16 -7.45 -5.92 -7.52
CA SER A 16 -6.34 -6.44 -6.72
C SER A 16 -6.45 -5.92 -5.28
N ASN A 17 -6.62 -4.60 -5.11
CA ASN A 17 -6.77 -3.97 -3.80
C ASN A 17 -7.95 -4.57 -3.00
N MET A 18 -9.08 -4.75 -3.67
CA MET A 18 -10.27 -5.36 -3.08
C MET A 18 -10.01 -6.81 -2.63
N LYS A 19 -9.36 -7.62 -3.46
CA LYS A 19 -9.03 -9.02 -3.13
C LYS A 19 -8.09 -9.11 -1.92
N TYR A 20 -7.03 -8.29 -1.87
CA TYR A 20 -6.14 -8.24 -0.71
C TYR A 20 -6.89 -7.85 0.56
N ALA A 21 -7.73 -6.81 0.51
CA ALA A 21 -8.50 -6.35 1.66
C ALA A 21 -9.44 -7.43 2.20
N ILE A 22 -10.18 -8.09 1.33
CA ILE A 22 -11.12 -9.16 1.67
C ILE A 22 -10.37 -10.36 2.26
N GLN A 23 -9.31 -10.82 1.59
CA GLN A 23 -8.55 -11.99 2.04
C GLN A 23 -7.88 -11.78 3.39
N ILE A 24 -7.27 -10.61 3.61
CA ILE A 24 -6.65 -10.28 4.90
C ILE A 24 -7.72 -10.20 5.99
N SER A 25 -8.85 -9.54 5.73
CA SER A 25 -9.94 -9.43 6.70
C SER A 25 -10.55 -10.79 7.05
N GLU A 26 -10.68 -11.68 6.08
CA GLU A 26 -11.17 -13.06 6.26
C GLU A 26 -10.20 -13.88 7.13
N LYS A 27 -8.89 -13.88 6.77
CA LYS A 27 -7.84 -14.64 7.48
C LYS A 27 -7.66 -14.15 8.92
N GLU A 28 -7.63 -12.83 9.13
CA GLU A 28 -7.36 -12.21 10.43
C GLU A 28 -8.62 -11.99 11.27
N LYS A 29 -9.81 -12.20 10.71
CA LYS A 29 -11.11 -11.94 11.33
C LYS A 29 -11.26 -10.48 11.80
N TYR A 30 -10.83 -9.53 10.97
CA TYR A 30 -10.90 -8.11 11.25
C TYR A 30 -12.13 -7.46 10.66
N HIS A 31 -12.51 -6.30 11.22
CA HIS A 31 -13.53 -5.45 10.63
C HIS A 31 -12.94 -4.71 9.42
N LEU A 32 -13.61 -4.84 8.26
CA LEU A 32 -13.19 -4.18 7.02
C LEU A 32 -14.06 -2.97 6.72
N THR A 33 -13.47 -1.80 6.53
CA THR A 33 -14.19 -0.63 6.03
C THR A 33 -13.72 -0.30 4.61
N GLY A 34 -14.62 -0.39 3.64
CA GLY A 34 -14.36 0.13 2.29
C GLY A 34 -14.56 1.65 2.28
N VAL A 35 -13.51 2.42 2.01
CA VAL A 35 -13.56 3.88 1.92
C VAL A 35 -13.55 4.28 0.45
N PHE A 36 -14.70 4.71 -0.06
CA PHE A 36 -14.86 5.19 -1.43
C PHE A 36 -14.67 6.71 -1.47
N LEU A 37 -13.57 7.12 -2.08
CA LEU A 37 -13.15 8.52 -2.14
C LEU A 37 -13.76 9.17 -3.39
N ASP A 38 -14.87 9.87 -3.19
CA ASP A 38 -15.60 10.59 -4.25
C ASP A 38 -15.05 12.03 -4.36
N ASP A 39 -13.78 12.19 -4.77
CA ASP A 39 -13.17 13.52 -4.90
C ASP A 39 -13.97 14.41 -5.86
N ARG A 40 -14.33 15.63 -5.37
CA ARG A 40 -15.16 16.58 -6.12
C ARG A 40 -14.46 17.16 -7.34
N THR A 41 -13.14 17.13 -7.34
CA THR A 41 -12.31 17.69 -8.43
C THR A 41 -11.95 16.64 -9.48
N TYR A 42 -12.23 15.36 -9.18
CA TYR A 42 -11.89 14.23 -10.05
C TYR A 42 -13.14 13.57 -10.62
N THR A 43 -13.21 13.56 -11.95
CA THR A 43 -14.29 12.96 -12.76
C THR A 43 -13.69 12.03 -13.81
N SER A 44 -14.47 11.19 -14.46
CA SER A 44 -13.97 10.34 -15.57
C SER A 44 -13.69 11.15 -16.87
N PHE A 45 -14.04 12.44 -16.88
CA PHE A 45 -13.89 13.32 -18.02
C PHE A 45 -13.23 14.64 -17.63
N LYS A 46 -12.47 15.23 -18.56
CA LYS A 46 -11.89 16.56 -18.38
C LYS A 46 -12.86 17.62 -18.88
N ILE A 47 -13.38 18.44 -17.99
CA ILE A 47 -14.30 19.55 -18.36
C ILE A 47 -13.67 20.47 -19.40
N TYR A 48 -12.35 20.72 -19.29
CA TYR A 48 -11.60 21.52 -20.24
C TYR A 48 -11.66 20.96 -21.66
N ASP A 49 -11.44 19.66 -21.84
CA ASP A 49 -11.46 19.02 -23.16
C ASP A 49 -12.86 19.07 -23.78
N LEU A 50 -13.90 18.96 -22.95
CA LEU A 50 -15.29 19.07 -23.39
C LEU A 50 -15.62 20.48 -23.86
N VAL A 51 -15.17 21.52 -23.15
CA VAL A 51 -15.46 22.94 -23.49
C VAL A 51 -14.76 23.35 -24.78
N PHE A 52 -13.52 22.91 -25.01
CA PHE A 52 -12.72 23.34 -26.15
C PHE A 52 -12.94 22.54 -27.45
N GLN A 53 -13.32 21.27 -27.36
CA GLN A 53 -13.40 20.41 -28.55
C GLN A 53 -14.76 20.38 -29.21
N GLU A 54 -15.88 20.54 -28.47
CA GLU A 54 -17.21 20.25 -29.06
C GLU A 54 -18.32 21.25 -28.67
N GLY A 55 -18.06 22.21 -27.80
CA GLY A 55 -19.15 22.98 -27.18
C GLY A 55 -20.01 22.08 -26.28
N VAL A 56 -19.99 22.25 -24.97
CA VAL A 56 -20.71 21.36 -24.04
C VAL A 56 -22.16 21.79 -23.94
N SER A 57 -23.09 20.89 -24.32
CA SER A 57 -24.48 21.04 -23.89
C SER A 57 -24.63 20.62 -22.42
N GLU A 58 -25.51 21.29 -21.68
CA GLU A 58 -25.83 20.91 -20.30
C GLU A 58 -26.29 19.44 -20.19
N GLU A 59 -26.99 18.95 -21.20
CA GLU A 59 -27.42 17.54 -21.30
C GLU A 59 -26.25 16.58 -21.33
N LYS A 60 -25.20 16.85 -22.14
CA LYS A 60 -24.00 16.02 -22.22
C LYS A 60 -23.27 15.99 -20.90
N LEU A 61 -23.10 17.14 -20.23
CA LEU A 61 -22.46 17.22 -18.91
C LEU A 61 -23.26 16.48 -17.82
N SER A 62 -24.59 16.62 -17.84
CA SER A 62 -25.47 15.91 -16.92
C SER A 62 -25.38 14.39 -17.10
N ARG A 63 -25.36 13.91 -18.34
CA ARG A 63 -25.19 12.50 -18.67
C ARG A 63 -23.87 11.94 -18.15
N LEU A 64 -22.74 12.62 -18.42
CA LEU A 64 -21.41 12.18 -17.96
C LEU A 64 -21.32 12.14 -16.42
N LYS A 65 -21.87 13.12 -15.73
CA LYS A 65 -21.96 13.11 -14.28
C LYS A 65 -22.80 11.94 -13.75
N HIS A 66 -23.90 11.63 -14.42
CA HIS A 66 -24.74 10.49 -14.06
C HIS A 66 -24.03 9.14 -14.29
N GLU A 67 -23.27 9.03 -15.39
CA GLU A 67 -22.43 7.87 -15.68
C GLU A 67 -21.37 7.66 -14.57
N ASP A 68 -20.70 8.73 -14.13
CA ASP A 68 -19.74 8.68 -13.04
C ASP A 68 -20.39 8.24 -11.71
N GLN A 69 -21.55 8.80 -11.37
CA GLN A 69 -22.29 8.39 -10.19
C GLN A 69 -22.67 6.91 -10.23
N THR A 70 -23.08 6.44 -11.41
CA THR A 70 -23.43 5.02 -11.64
C THR A 70 -22.20 4.13 -11.46
N LYS A 71 -21.04 4.50 -12.02
CA LYS A 71 -19.78 3.76 -11.84
C LYS A 71 -19.40 3.66 -10.36
N ARG A 72 -19.41 4.79 -9.63
CA ARG A 72 -19.09 4.84 -8.19
C ARG A 72 -20.03 3.96 -7.36
N LYS A 73 -21.33 4.02 -7.67
CA LYS A 73 -22.32 3.16 -7.03
C LYS A 73 -22.08 1.67 -7.32
N ASN A 74 -21.79 1.31 -8.57
CA ASN A 74 -21.51 -0.07 -8.94
C ASN A 74 -20.23 -0.59 -8.28
N ALA A 75 -19.20 0.24 -8.12
CA ALA A 75 -17.97 -0.12 -7.43
C ALA A 75 -18.23 -0.46 -5.95
N SER A 76 -19.00 0.37 -5.24
CA SER A 76 -19.36 0.08 -3.84
C SER A 76 -20.27 -1.12 -3.68
N LEU A 77 -21.24 -1.32 -4.58
CA LEU A 77 -22.10 -2.51 -4.59
C LEU A 77 -21.30 -3.79 -4.83
N LYS A 78 -20.31 -3.75 -5.72
CA LYS A 78 -19.43 -4.90 -5.95
C LYS A 78 -18.63 -5.27 -4.69
N PHE A 79 -18.05 -4.28 -4.02
CA PHE A 79 -17.35 -4.50 -2.75
C PHE A 79 -18.29 -5.09 -1.69
N GLU A 80 -19.50 -4.55 -1.56
CA GLU A 80 -20.53 -5.06 -0.64
C GLU A 80 -20.85 -6.53 -0.91
N GLN A 81 -21.14 -6.89 -2.17
CA GLN A 81 -21.46 -8.26 -2.58
C GLN A 81 -20.32 -9.23 -2.25
N GLU A 82 -19.07 -8.85 -2.50
CA GLU A 82 -17.92 -9.68 -2.17
C GLU A 82 -17.77 -9.86 -0.65
N CYS A 83 -17.95 -8.81 0.15
CA CYS A 83 -17.91 -8.88 1.60
C CYS A 83 -19.03 -9.78 2.16
N ILE A 84 -20.24 -9.66 1.63
CA ILE A 84 -21.39 -10.51 2.02
C ILE A 84 -21.11 -11.98 1.67
N SER A 85 -20.60 -12.25 0.45
CA SER A 85 -20.28 -13.61 -0.01
C SER A 85 -19.30 -14.32 0.93
N LYS A 86 -18.35 -13.55 1.48
CA LYS A 86 -17.32 -14.00 2.43
C LYS A 86 -17.74 -13.90 3.89
N LYS A 87 -18.97 -13.46 4.18
CA LYS A 87 -19.52 -13.26 5.54
C LYS A 87 -18.62 -12.39 6.42
N LEU A 88 -18.02 -11.36 5.83
CA LEU A 88 -17.17 -10.42 6.57
C LEU A 88 -18.00 -9.48 7.42
N ASN A 89 -17.39 -8.99 8.49
CA ASN A 89 -17.90 -7.85 9.24
C ASN A 89 -17.34 -6.58 8.59
N PHE A 90 -18.20 -5.76 7.96
CA PHE A 90 -17.75 -4.63 7.15
C PHE A 90 -18.66 -3.41 7.26
N ASN A 91 -18.10 -2.25 6.88
CA ASN A 91 -18.80 -1.00 6.62
C ASN A 91 -18.36 -0.40 5.27
N ILE A 92 -19.16 0.53 4.76
CA ILE A 92 -18.81 1.32 3.57
C ILE A 92 -18.91 2.80 3.93
N HIS A 93 -17.84 3.55 3.69
CA HIS A 93 -17.81 5.00 3.82
C HIS A 93 -17.72 5.63 2.43
N HIS A 94 -18.47 6.71 2.22
CA HIS A 94 -18.46 7.53 1.02
C HIS A 94 -18.03 8.94 1.38
N ASP A 95 -16.79 9.29 1.07
CA ASP A 95 -16.21 10.60 1.38
C ASP A 95 -16.20 11.48 0.14
N LYS A 96 -16.91 12.64 0.22
CA LYS A 96 -17.19 13.51 -0.92
C LYS A 96 -16.38 14.82 -0.94
N ASN A 97 -15.21 14.85 -0.33
CA ASN A 97 -14.35 16.03 -0.28
C ASN A 97 -13.03 15.79 -1.04
N TYR A 98 -11.93 16.36 -0.55
CA TYR A 98 -10.59 16.10 -1.08
C TYR A 98 -10.12 14.72 -0.63
N ALA A 99 -9.96 13.79 -1.59
CA ALA A 99 -9.64 12.38 -1.33
C ALA A 99 -8.49 12.18 -0.32
N ILE A 100 -7.40 12.93 -0.46
CA ILE A 100 -6.23 12.79 0.43
C ILE A 100 -6.56 13.17 1.89
N LYS A 101 -7.31 14.24 2.11
CA LYS A 101 -7.64 14.71 3.47
C LYS A 101 -8.56 13.73 4.19
N GLU A 102 -9.57 13.24 3.48
CA GLU A 102 -10.51 12.27 4.02
C GLU A 102 -9.80 10.95 4.33
N LEU A 103 -8.95 10.48 3.42
CA LEU A 103 -8.20 9.25 3.67
C LEU A 103 -7.28 9.37 4.88
N ILE A 104 -6.51 10.45 5.00
CA ILE A 104 -5.64 10.67 6.17
C ILE A 104 -6.45 10.71 7.45
N HIS A 105 -7.63 11.34 7.45
CA HIS A 105 -8.52 11.36 8.61
C HIS A 105 -9.00 9.95 8.99
N GLU A 106 -9.39 9.12 8.03
CA GLU A 106 -9.79 7.72 8.26
C GLU A 106 -8.65 6.90 8.88
N THR A 107 -7.38 7.16 8.49
CA THR A 107 -6.22 6.43 9.02
C THR A 107 -5.99 6.63 10.51
N ILE A 108 -6.49 7.73 11.11
CA ILE A 108 -6.39 7.99 12.56
C ILE A 108 -7.16 6.92 13.36
N PHE A 109 -8.24 6.40 12.78
CA PHE A 109 -9.14 5.43 13.43
C PHE A 109 -9.00 4.02 12.86
N ALA A 110 -7.90 3.74 12.15
CA ALA A 110 -7.62 2.46 11.54
C ALA A 110 -6.33 1.83 12.10
N ASP A 111 -6.29 0.50 12.12
CA ASP A 111 -5.07 -0.26 12.46
C ASP A 111 -4.20 -0.51 11.23
N LEU A 112 -4.80 -0.59 10.04
CA LEU A 112 -4.13 -0.82 8.75
C LEU A 112 -4.91 -0.16 7.62
N LEU A 113 -4.19 0.54 6.73
CA LEU A 113 -4.69 1.00 5.43
C LEU A 113 -4.23 0.05 4.33
N ILE A 114 -5.17 -0.38 3.47
CA ILE A 114 -4.87 -1.11 2.24
C ILE A 114 -5.17 -0.19 1.06
N LEU A 115 -4.17 0.04 0.19
CA LEU A 115 -4.22 1.04 -0.86
C LEU A 115 -3.58 0.52 -2.14
N SER A 116 -4.24 0.71 -3.28
CA SER A 116 -3.65 0.38 -4.59
C SER A 116 -2.51 1.33 -4.94
N ARG A 117 -1.40 0.79 -5.45
CA ARG A 117 -0.24 1.58 -5.89
C ARG A 117 -0.57 2.56 -7.03
N ASN A 118 -1.63 2.31 -7.78
CA ASN A 118 -2.00 3.10 -8.96
C ASN A 118 -2.99 4.24 -8.66
N GLU A 119 -3.38 4.43 -7.40
CA GLU A 119 -4.29 5.53 -7.06
C GLU A 119 -3.64 6.89 -7.28
N SER A 120 -4.35 7.78 -7.95
CA SER A 120 -3.84 9.13 -8.23
C SER A 120 -4.85 10.25 -7.99
N PHE A 121 -6.14 10.00 -8.22
CA PHE A 121 -7.21 11.02 -8.22
C PHE A 121 -6.86 12.24 -9.08
N SER A 122 -6.16 12.00 -10.20
CA SER A 122 -5.68 13.02 -11.12
C SER A 122 -6.00 12.67 -12.56
N HIS A 123 -6.34 13.69 -13.35
CA HIS A 123 -6.49 13.57 -14.81
C HIS A 123 -5.16 13.59 -15.56
N HIS A 124 -4.08 13.96 -14.88
CA HIS A 124 -2.75 14.01 -15.47
C HIS A 124 -2.05 12.67 -15.25
N THR A 125 -1.31 12.24 -16.26
CA THR A 125 -0.38 11.12 -16.11
C THR A 125 0.73 11.57 -15.18
N GLU A 126 0.67 11.12 -13.95
CA GLU A 126 1.72 11.38 -12.97
C GLU A 126 2.83 10.34 -13.10
N THR A 127 4.06 10.78 -12.81
CA THR A 127 5.16 9.82 -12.64
C THR A 127 4.92 9.04 -11.35
N PHE A 128 5.13 7.72 -11.43
CA PHE A 128 4.99 6.87 -10.25
C PHE A 128 6.10 7.13 -9.21
N PRO A 129 5.81 7.16 -7.89
CA PRO A 129 4.47 7.12 -7.30
C PRO A 129 3.72 8.45 -7.50
N SER A 130 2.40 8.36 -7.59
CA SER A 130 1.55 9.56 -7.69
C SER A 130 1.72 10.45 -6.45
N ARG A 131 1.32 11.72 -6.60
CA ARG A 131 1.30 12.65 -5.47
C ARG A 131 0.40 12.13 -4.35
N PHE A 132 -0.76 11.56 -4.69
CA PHE A 132 -1.70 10.99 -3.73
C PHE A 132 -1.04 9.86 -2.90
N ILE A 133 -0.37 8.91 -3.55
CA ILE A 133 0.37 7.83 -2.87
C ILE A 133 1.48 8.41 -1.98
N THR A 134 2.26 9.35 -2.50
CA THR A 134 3.36 9.97 -1.75
C THR A 134 2.87 10.66 -0.48
N GLU A 135 1.82 11.49 -0.57
CA GLU A 135 1.21 12.17 0.58
C GLU A 135 0.61 11.18 1.57
N THR A 136 -0.08 10.14 1.07
CA THR A 136 -0.64 9.08 1.93
C THR A 136 0.46 8.36 2.72
N LEU A 137 1.56 7.94 2.07
CA LEU A 137 2.65 7.25 2.75
C LEU A 137 3.41 8.13 3.77
N ILE A 138 3.38 9.44 3.63
CA ILE A 138 4.01 10.39 4.57
C ILE A 138 3.10 10.65 5.77
N ASP A 139 1.79 10.86 5.55
CA ASP A 139 0.89 11.45 6.53
C ASP A 139 -0.08 10.42 7.15
N ALA A 140 -0.16 9.19 6.65
CA ALA A 140 -0.98 8.13 7.23
C ALA A 140 -0.60 7.85 8.70
N GLN A 141 -1.60 7.71 9.56
CA GLN A 141 -1.44 7.51 11.01
C GLN A 141 -1.43 6.03 11.40
N CYS A 142 -1.53 5.14 10.43
CA CYS A 142 -1.41 3.68 10.61
C CYS A 142 -0.49 3.08 9.54
N PRO A 143 -0.01 1.85 9.69
CA PRO A 143 0.68 1.12 8.64
C PRO A 143 -0.11 1.06 7.35
N VAL A 144 0.59 1.03 6.22
CA VAL A 144 0.00 0.96 4.88
C VAL A 144 0.46 -0.32 4.18
N LEU A 145 -0.50 -1.11 3.71
CA LEU A 145 -0.25 -2.18 2.74
C LEU A 145 -0.55 -1.64 1.35
N MET A 146 0.48 -1.36 0.59
CA MET A 146 0.35 -0.95 -0.80
C MET A 146 0.26 -2.18 -1.70
N THR A 147 -0.86 -2.33 -2.41
CA THR A 147 -1.15 -3.51 -3.23
C THR A 147 -0.69 -3.31 -4.67
N PRO A 148 -0.20 -4.39 -5.32
CA PRO A 148 0.18 -4.39 -6.72
C PRO A 148 -1.05 -4.32 -7.65
N GLU A 149 -0.80 -4.16 -8.95
CA GLU A 149 -1.86 -4.16 -9.96
C GLU A 149 -2.52 -5.53 -10.09
N THR A 150 -1.73 -6.59 -10.00
CA THR A 150 -2.22 -7.96 -10.09
C THR A 150 -2.23 -8.61 -8.70
N TYR A 151 -3.37 -9.21 -8.33
CA TYR A 151 -3.46 -10.00 -7.12
C TYR A 151 -2.70 -11.31 -7.25
N THR A 152 -1.81 -11.59 -6.29
CA THR A 152 -1.14 -12.88 -6.12
C THR A 152 -1.22 -13.32 -4.66
N GLU A 153 -1.38 -14.62 -4.43
CA GLU A 153 -1.33 -15.15 -3.05
C GLU A 153 0.08 -15.02 -2.49
N ILE A 154 0.15 -14.59 -1.22
CA ILE A 154 1.45 -14.37 -0.55
C ILE A 154 1.94 -15.69 0.03
N GLU A 155 3.13 -16.12 -0.41
CA GLU A 155 3.78 -17.38 -0.02
C GLU A 155 5.09 -17.16 0.74
N LYS A 156 5.68 -15.94 0.66
CA LYS A 156 6.96 -15.58 1.29
C LYS A 156 6.93 -14.15 1.78
N ILE A 157 7.60 -13.89 2.89
CA ILE A 157 7.83 -12.56 3.43
C ILE A 157 9.29 -12.16 3.20
N ILE A 158 9.51 -10.95 2.74
CA ILE A 158 10.84 -10.36 2.59
C ILE A 158 10.90 -9.14 3.49
N PHE A 159 11.85 -9.09 4.38
CA PHE A 159 12.05 -7.96 5.28
C PHE A 159 13.35 -7.23 4.94
N LEU A 160 13.26 -5.97 4.54
CA LEU A 160 14.42 -5.12 4.29
C LEU A 160 14.88 -4.45 5.59
N PHE A 161 16.06 -4.83 6.05
CA PHE A 161 16.60 -4.39 7.31
C PHE A 161 17.87 -3.53 7.12
N ASP A 162 17.74 -2.25 7.42
CA ASP A 162 18.83 -1.27 7.33
C ASP A 162 19.56 -1.00 8.66
N GLY A 163 19.18 -1.72 9.74
CA GLY A 163 19.68 -1.48 11.09
C GLY A 163 18.98 -0.33 11.82
N HIS A 164 18.04 0.37 11.20
CA HIS A 164 17.34 1.49 11.82
C HIS A 164 16.13 1.01 12.67
N PRO A 165 15.81 1.66 13.81
CA PRO A 165 14.65 1.30 14.63
C PRO A 165 13.30 1.26 13.89
N ASN A 166 13.13 2.10 12.85
CA ASN A 166 11.90 2.10 12.07
C ASN A 166 11.67 0.82 11.27
N SER A 167 12.72 0.15 10.78
CA SER A 167 12.57 -1.14 10.13
C SER A 167 12.09 -2.20 11.11
N ILE A 168 12.62 -2.20 12.34
CA ILE A 168 12.15 -3.09 13.42
C ILE A 168 10.70 -2.75 13.80
N TYR A 169 10.35 -1.47 13.85
CA TYR A 169 8.97 -1.06 14.10
C TYR A 169 8.02 -1.64 13.04
N ALA A 170 8.37 -1.53 11.76
CA ALA A 170 7.56 -2.08 10.68
C ALA A 170 7.38 -3.60 10.81
N LEU A 171 8.46 -4.32 11.12
CA LEU A 171 8.39 -5.77 11.34
C LEU A 171 7.49 -6.13 12.53
N LYS A 172 7.56 -5.37 13.63
CA LYS A 172 6.67 -5.56 14.79
C LYS A 172 5.21 -5.30 14.43
N MET A 173 4.94 -4.20 13.74
CA MET A 173 3.59 -3.86 13.29
C MET A 173 3.03 -4.92 12.35
N PHE A 174 3.85 -5.42 11.43
CA PHE A 174 3.47 -6.55 10.58
C PHE A 174 3.06 -7.78 11.41
N ALA A 175 3.90 -8.18 12.37
CA ALA A 175 3.62 -9.34 13.22
C ALA A 175 2.35 -9.19 14.07
N TYR A 176 2.04 -7.96 14.52
CA TYR A 176 0.82 -7.68 15.29
C TYR A 176 -0.44 -7.58 14.44
N LEU A 177 -0.30 -7.09 13.21
CA LEU A 177 -1.44 -6.84 12.32
C LEU A 177 -1.77 -8.03 11.43
N LEU A 178 -0.78 -8.83 11.06
CA LEU A 178 -0.92 -9.92 10.10
C LEU A 178 -0.36 -11.24 10.65
N PRO A 179 -0.82 -11.70 11.84
CA PRO A 179 -0.29 -12.90 12.48
C PRO A 179 -0.47 -14.18 11.64
N SER A 180 -1.46 -14.29 10.77
CA SER A 180 -1.64 -15.44 9.90
C SER A 180 -0.49 -15.65 8.91
N PHE A 181 0.27 -14.60 8.60
CA PHE A 181 1.42 -14.65 7.69
C PHE A 181 2.73 -15.07 8.38
N LEU A 182 2.76 -15.18 9.71
CA LEU A 182 3.95 -15.57 10.46
C LEU A 182 4.34 -17.05 10.23
N SER A 183 3.42 -17.86 9.71
CA SER A 183 3.70 -19.23 9.29
C SER A 183 4.47 -19.34 7.98
N LEU A 184 4.53 -18.26 7.20
CA LEU A 184 5.27 -18.20 5.94
C LEU A 184 6.79 -18.05 6.19
N PRO A 185 7.62 -18.52 5.26
CA PRO A 185 9.07 -18.28 5.34
C PRO A 185 9.36 -16.77 5.24
N ILE A 186 10.32 -16.31 6.05
CA ILE A 186 10.81 -14.94 5.98
C ILE A 186 12.28 -14.91 5.56
N GLU A 187 12.60 -14.00 4.63
CA GLU A 187 13.97 -13.66 4.27
C GLU A 187 14.29 -12.24 4.76
N VAL A 188 15.33 -12.11 5.58
CA VAL A 188 15.82 -10.84 6.08
C VAL A 188 17.00 -10.40 5.22
N ILE A 189 16.82 -9.31 4.49
CA ILE A 189 17.85 -8.77 3.59
C ILE A 189 18.43 -7.49 4.20
N SER A 190 19.75 -7.41 4.30
CA SER A 190 20.48 -6.21 4.66
C SER A 190 21.54 -5.90 3.60
N VAL A 191 21.65 -4.65 3.20
CA VAL A 191 22.70 -4.22 2.24
C VAL A 191 23.71 -3.35 2.98
N LYS A 192 24.98 -3.70 2.87
CA LYS A 192 26.12 -3.02 3.49
C LYS A 192 26.97 -2.33 2.44
N SER A 193 27.64 -1.24 2.83
CA SER A 193 28.63 -0.62 1.98
C SER A 193 29.81 -1.58 1.70
N MET A 194 30.57 -1.31 0.64
CA MET A 194 31.71 -2.15 0.25
C MET A 194 32.80 -2.25 1.34
N GLU A 195 32.91 -1.25 2.20
CA GLU A 195 33.90 -1.17 3.28
C GLU A 195 33.45 -1.85 4.58
N GLU A 196 32.16 -2.13 4.74
CA GLU A 196 31.61 -2.74 5.97
C GLU A 196 31.76 -4.26 5.99
N ASN A 197 31.74 -4.83 7.19
CA ASN A 197 31.71 -6.29 7.39
C ASN A 197 30.35 -6.88 6.99
N LEU A 198 30.37 -8.13 6.49
CA LEU A 198 29.15 -8.89 6.13
C LEU A 198 28.40 -9.41 7.37
N HIS A 199 28.23 -8.58 8.38
CA HIS A 199 27.45 -8.93 9.55
C HIS A 199 26.10 -8.21 9.53
N LEU A 200 25.05 -8.96 9.84
CA LEU A 200 23.73 -8.38 10.02
C LEU A 200 23.77 -7.36 11.18
N PRO A 201 23.26 -6.14 11.03
CA PRO A 201 23.14 -5.19 12.14
C PRO A 201 22.37 -5.83 13.29
N ASP A 202 22.83 -5.67 14.54
CA ASP A 202 22.21 -6.28 15.72
C ASP A 202 21.85 -7.76 15.55
N GLY A 203 22.70 -8.52 14.82
CA GLY A 203 22.38 -9.84 14.27
C GLY A 203 21.92 -10.85 15.32
N GLN A 204 22.43 -10.78 16.55
CA GLN A 204 21.97 -11.66 17.63
C GLN A 204 20.53 -11.35 18.02
N LEU A 205 20.22 -10.08 18.35
CA LEU A 205 18.88 -9.65 18.74
C LEU A 205 17.85 -9.89 17.62
N MET A 206 18.23 -9.61 16.38
CA MET A 206 17.40 -9.86 15.21
C MET A 206 17.08 -11.35 15.06
N LYS A 207 18.08 -12.22 15.14
CA LYS A 207 17.87 -13.67 15.02
C LYS A 207 17.00 -14.22 16.15
N GLU A 208 17.20 -13.74 17.38
CA GLU A 208 16.37 -14.12 18.53
C GLU A 208 14.92 -13.70 18.33
N TRP A 209 14.69 -12.46 17.84
CA TRP A 209 13.35 -11.95 17.62
C TRP A 209 12.65 -12.72 16.49
N ILE A 210 13.29 -12.86 15.33
CA ILE A 210 12.73 -13.57 14.16
C ILE A 210 12.34 -15.01 14.52
N LYS A 211 13.19 -15.75 15.21
CA LYS A 211 12.93 -17.14 15.61
C LYS A 211 11.71 -17.31 16.53
N ARG A 212 11.28 -16.26 17.22
CA ARG A 212 10.08 -16.31 18.08
C ARG A 212 8.78 -16.21 17.29
N TYR A 213 8.82 -15.56 16.14
CA TYR A 213 7.62 -15.25 15.35
C TYR A 213 7.52 -16.05 14.07
N PHE A 214 8.64 -16.39 13.43
CA PHE A 214 8.66 -17.07 12.14
C PHE A 214 9.24 -18.48 12.26
N VAL A 215 8.56 -19.44 11.61
CA VAL A 215 8.97 -20.85 11.63
C VAL A 215 10.23 -21.10 10.80
N LYS A 216 10.34 -20.41 9.65
CA LYS A 216 11.47 -20.50 8.73
C LYS A 216 12.03 -19.13 8.45
N SER A 217 13.33 -18.93 8.66
CA SER A 217 13.99 -17.64 8.43
C SER A 217 15.33 -17.82 7.73
N GLU A 218 15.57 -16.99 6.73
CA GLU A 218 16.85 -16.82 6.05
C GLU A 218 17.40 -15.42 6.28
N PHE A 219 18.73 -15.27 6.30
CA PHE A 219 19.40 -13.98 6.51
C PHE A 219 20.41 -13.79 5.39
N VAL A 220 20.20 -12.75 4.59
CA VAL A 220 21.04 -12.41 3.44
C VAL A 220 21.68 -11.04 3.68
N VAL A 221 23.01 -10.96 3.59
CA VAL A 221 23.74 -9.70 3.65
C VAL A 221 24.41 -9.49 2.32
N LEU A 222 23.97 -8.44 1.61
CA LEU A 222 24.50 -8.02 0.33
C LEU A 222 25.53 -6.89 0.50
N LYS A 223 26.43 -6.71 -0.46
CA LYS A 223 27.38 -5.61 -0.50
C LYS A 223 27.15 -4.74 -1.72
N GLY A 224 27.07 -3.44 -1.54
CA GLY A 224 26.96 -2.49 -2.62
C GLY A 224 26.03 -1.31 -2.32
N ILE A 225 25.43 -0.79 -3.37
CA ILE A 225 24.43 0.30 -3.28
C ILE A 225 23.08 -0.30 -2.93
N PRO A 226 22.41 0.11 -1.82
CA PRO A 226 21.19 -0.51 -1.33
C PRO A 226 20.12 -0.70 -2.40
N ASP A 227 19.80 0.32 -3.20
CA ASP A 227 18.76 0.25 -4.21
C ASP A 227 19.10 -0.76 -5.32
N VAL A 228 20.36 -0.76 -5.77
CA VAL A 228 20.84 -1.62 -6.86
C VAL A 228 20.83 -3.10 -6.42
N GLU A 229 21.45 -3.38 -5.26
CA GLU A 229 21.60 -4.75 -4.77
C GLU A 229 20.25 -5.35 -4.36
N THR A 230 19.38 -4.54 -3.75
CA THR A 230 18.02 -5.00 -3.41
C THR A 230 17.24 -5.34 -4.67
N VAL A 231 17.24 -4.48 -5.69
CA VAL A 231 16.55 -4.76 -6.96
C VAL A 231 17.12 -6.00 -7.64
N ALA A 232 18.45 -6.11 -7.74
CA ALA A 232 19.10 -7.27 -8.38
C ALA A 232 18.79 -8.60 -7.65
N HIS A 233 18.70 -8.56 -6.31
CA HIS A 233 18.32 -9.72 -5.52
C HIS A 233 16.86 -10.10 -5.73
N LEU A 234 15.95 -9.12 -5.62
CA LEU A 234 14.50 -9.33 -5.74
C LEU A 234 14.05 -9.71 -7.14
N GLN A 235 14.81 -9.40 -8.19
CA GLN A 235 14.52 -9.89 -9.55
C GLN A 235 14.49 -11.43 -9.66
N LYS A 236 15.11 -12.13 -8.72
CA LYS A 236 15.09 -13.60 -8.62
C LYS A 236 13.88 -14.13 -7.85
N GLU A 237 13.18 -13.23 -7.15
CA GLU A 237 12.03 -13.57 -6.31
C GLU A 237 10.75 -13.62 -7.14
N ARG A 238 9.77 -14.39 -6.64
CA ARG A 238 8.45 -14.51 -7.27
C ARG A 238 7.54 -13.36 -6.85
N ALA A 239 6.58 -13.06 -7.69
CA ALA A 239 5.51 -12.08 -7.39
C ALA A 239 4.66 -12.45 -6.17
N SER A 240 4.71 -13.71 -5.70
CA SER A 240 4.04 -14.19 -4.48
C SER A 240 4.73 -13.76 -3.16
N SER A 241 5.67 -12.83 -3.21
CA SER A 241 6.35 -12.30 -2.01
C SER A 241 5.75 -10.96 -1.58
N MET A 242 5.62 -10.76 -0.25
CA MET A 242 5.32 -9.45 0.35
C MET A 242 6.57 -8.85 0.96
N VAL A 243 6.86 -7.58 0.66
CA VAL A 243 8.04 -6.88 1.21
C VAL A 243 7.65 -5.98 2.37
N ILE A 244 8.36 -6.08 3.49
CA ILE A 244 8.22 -5.22 4.67
C ILE A 244 9.30 -4.15 4.66
N LEU A 245 8.89 -2.90 4.81
CA LEU A 245 9.75 -1.72 4.80
C LEU A 245 9.53 -0.86 6.06
N GLY A 246 10.60 -0.31 6.61
CA GLY A 246 10.59 0.53 7.84
C GLY A 246 10.37 1.97 7.39
N SER A 247 10.38 2.79 6.84
CA SER A 247 10.04 4.20 6.64
C SER A 247 9.97 4.64 5.18
N TYR A 248 8.99 5.46 4.96
CA TYR A 248 8.87 6.24 3.75
C TYR A 248 9.39 7.66 4.06
N LYS A 249 10.56 8.02 3.52
CA LYS A 249 11.20 9.36 3.61
C LYS A 249 11.37 9.94 5.04
N ARG A 250 12.57 9.90 5.55
CA ARG A 250 12.96 10.29 6.92
C ARG A 250 12.79 11.78 7.26
N SER A 251 12.60 12.67 6.30
CA SER A 251 12.29 14.10 6.51
C SER A 251 11.69 14.75 5.26
N LYS A 252 10.87 15.79 5.46
CA LYS A 252 10.32 16.60 4.36
C LYS A 252 11.41 17.24 3.46
N LEU A 253 12.61 17.48 4.00
CA LEU A 253 13.77 18.00 3.26
C LEU A 253 14.43 16.93 2.36
N SER A 254 14.38 15.65 2.71
CA SER A 254 14.94 14.58 1.88
C SER A 254 14.05 14.21 0.68
N MET A 255 12.82 14.70 0.63
CA MET A 255 11.88 14.47 -0.47
C MET A 255 12.36 15.00 -1.84
N TRP A 256 13.28 15.96 -1.83
CA TRP A 256 13.79 16.59 -3.06
C TRP A 256 15.00 15.89 -3.68
N ILE A 257 15.64 14.94 -2.98
CA ILE A 257 16.99 14.49 -3.35
C ILE A 257 17.11 12.98 -3.63
N ARG A 258 16.24 12.10 -3.09
CA ARG A 258 16.30 10.65 -3.34
C ARG A 258 14.93 9.98 -3.35
N SER A 259 14.72 9.05 -4.30
CA SER A 259 13.62 8.08 -4.24
C SER A 259 13.72 7.23 -2.97
N SER A 260 12.58 6.92 -2.34
CA SER A 260 12.58 5.98 -1.21
C SER A 260 12.72 4.55 -1.72
N MET A 261 13.16 3.62 -0.86
CA MET A 261 13.17 2.19 -1.23
C MET A 261 11.78 1.71 -1.67
N ALA A 262 10.70 2.20 -1.06
CA ALA A 262 9.34 1.91 -1.49
C ALA A 262 9.07 2.39 -2.92
N ASP A 263 9.54 3.58 -3.31
CA ASP A 263 9.41 4.08 -4.70
C ASP A 263 10.17 3.17 -5.67
N VAL A 264 11.41 2.79 -5.31
CA VAL A 264 12.24 1.90 -6.13
C VAL A 264 11.57 0.55 -6.34
N LEU A 265 11.08 -0.07 -5.27
CA LEU A 265 10.44 -1.38 -5.34
C LEU A 265 9.13 -1.34 -6.11
N SER A 266 8.27 -0.37 -5.82
CA SER A 266 6.99 -0.24 -6.51
C SER A 266 7.14 0.05 -8.00
N LYS A 267 8.25 0.68 -8.42
CA LYS A 267 8.54 0.94 -9.83
C LYS A 267 9.04 -0.31 -10.57
N ASN A 268 9.76 -1.19 -9.88
CA ASN A 268 10.43 -2.34 -10.51
C ASN A 268 9.68 -3.66 -10.34
N PHE A 269 8.77 -3.76 -9.36
CA PHE A 269 8.11 -5.01 -9.01
C PHE A 269 6.61 -4.85 -8.82
N ASP A 270 5.85 -5.88 -9.22
CA ASP A 270 4.40 -5.99 -8.98
C ASP A 270 4.14 -6.90 -7.78
N MET A 271 4.57 -6.47 -6.59
CA MET A 271 4.39 -7.20 -5.33
C MET A 271 3.88 -6.28 -4.22
N PRO A 272 3.13 -6.80 -3.22
CA PRO A 272 2.62 -6.01 -2.11
C PRO A 272 3.75 -5.51 -1.21
N LEU A 273 3.64 -4.25 -0.76
CA LEU A 273 4.58 -3.61 0.15
C LEU A 273 3.88 -3.23 1.45
N PHE A 274 4.33 -3.80 2.57
CA PHE A 274 3.90 -3.39 3.91
C PHE A 274 4.86 -2.33 4.44
N ILE A 275 4.34 -1.12 4.67
CA ILE A 275 5.11 0.06 5.04
C ILE A 275 4.62 0.57 6.39
N ALA A 276 5.51 0.69 7.37
CA ALA A 276 5.18 1.30 8.64
C ALA A 276 6.34 2.15 9.18
N HIS A 277 6.00 3.27 9.80
CA HIS A 277 6.95 4.15 10.46
C HIS A 277 6.32 4.73 11.72
N GLN A 278 7.16 5.13 12.66
CA GLN A 278 6.68 5.89 13.81
C GLN A 278 6.40 7.33 13.37
N THR A 279 5.15 7.76 13.52
CA THR A 279 4.81 9.18 13.48
C THR A 279 5.41 9.87 14.71
N ARG A 280 6.18 10.91 14.50
CA ARG A 280 6.71 11.74 15.59
C ARG A 280 5.66 12.69 16.10
#